data_5b6e9c94ef5fe8e10d8c67b89ce9c63f
#
_entry.id   5b6e9c94ef5fe8e10d8c67b89ce9c63f
#
_cell.length_a   1.000
_cell.length_b   1.000
_cell.length_c   1.000
_cell.angle_alpha   90.00
_cell.angle_beta   90.00
_cell.angle_gamma   90.00
#
_symmetry.space_group_name_H-M   'P 1'
#
loop_
_entity.id
_entity.type
_entity.pdbx_description
1 polymer ?
#
loop_
_entity_poly.entity_id
_entity_poly.type
_entity_poly.pdbx_seq_one_letter_code
_entity_poly.pdbx_strand_id
1 'polypeptide(L)'
;VILSPEAFAEEARKFRVKTTTLQKKVQLRNQEFIQLRSGANRALQAAIQKALTQITKRHSYNLVLRYSPQAILVRPDYLDISDIVLEQLNKNIKKYQIPSAAPKTGK
;
A
#
# COMPACT_ATOMS: atom_id res chain seq x y z
N VAL A 1 46.92 -13.18 3.32
CA VAL A 1 46.91 -14.45 2.61
C VAL A 1 46.67 -14.18 1.13
N ILE A 2 47.58 -14.64 0.31
CA ILE A 2 47.47 -14.45 -1.14
C ILE A 2 46.75 -15.68 -1.71
N LEU A 3 45.60 -15.43 -2.33
CA LEU A 3 44.86 -16.49 -2.98
C LEU A 3 45.51 -16.88 -4.31
N SER A 4 45.50 -18.17 -4.63
CA SER A 4 45.90 -18.63 -5.97
C SER A 4 44.93 -18.05 -7.01
N PRO A 5 45.36 -17.93 -8.29
CA PRO A 5 44.43 -17.48 -9.34
C PRO A 5 43.14 -18.29 -9.39
N GLU A 6 43.21 -19.59 -9.20
CA GLU A 6 42.04 -20.47 -9.21
C GLU A 6 41.12 -20.19 -8.01
N ALA A 7 41.70 -20.00 -6.82
CA ALA A 7 40.93 -19.68 -5.62
C ALA A 7 40.25 -18.31 -5.75
N PHE A 8 40.96 -17.33 -6.30
CA PHE A 8 40.42 -16.01 -6.54
C PHE A 8 39.24 -16.07 -7.53
N ALA A 9 39.40 -16.80 -8.61
CA ALA A 9 38.34 -16.96 -9.61
C ALA A 9 37.11 -17.60 -9.00
N GLU A 10 37.28 -18.60 -8.14
CA GLU A 10 36.15 -19.27 -7.47
C GLU A 10 35.45 -18.33 -6.50
N GLU A 11 36.20 -17.56 -5.72
CA GLU A 11 35.59 -16.58 -4.82
C GLU A 11 34.84 -15.48 -5.59
N ALA A 12 35.42 -15.02 -6.70
CA ALA A 12 34.76 -14.02 -7.55
C ALA A 12 33.46 -14.60 -8.14
N ARG A 13 33.48 -15.88 -8.52
CA ARG A 13 32.28 -16.55 -9.03
C ARG A 13 31.18 -16.63 -7.95
N LYS A 14 31.55 -17.04 -6.74
CA LYS A 14 30.64 -17.11 -5.62
C LYS A 14 30.04 -15.74 -5.31
N PHE A 15 30.84 -14.71 -5.33
CA PHE A 15 30.40 -13.35 -5.10
C PHE A 15 29.38 -12.92 -6.16
N ARG A 16 29.65 -13.20 -7.43
CA ARG A 16 28.72 -12.87 -8.51
C ARG A 16 27.40 -13.60 -8.36
N VAL A 17 27.44 -14.88 -7.97
CA VAL A 17 26.22 -15.66 -7.74
C VAL A 17 25.42 -15.07 -6.60
N LYS A 18 26.05 -14.71 -5.50
CA LYS A 18 25.39 -14.09 -4.34
C LYS A 18 24.76 -12.75 -4.73
N THR A 19 25.48 -11.93 -5.49
CA THR A 19 24.99 -10.63 -5.95
C THR A 19 23.75 -10.81 -6.83
N THR A 20 23.79 -11.73 -7.79
CA THR A 20 22.65 -12.01 -8.66
C THR A 20 21.46 -12.50 -7.88
N THR A 21 21.68 -13.41 -6.93
CA THR A 21 20.62 -13.95 -6.08
C THR A 21 20.00 -12.84 -5.24
N LEU A 22 20.83 -11.97 -4.67
CA LEU A 22 20.35 -10.84 -3.88
C LEU A 22 19.50 -9.87 -4.72
N GLN A 23 19.97 -9.56 -5.94
CA GLN A 23 19.23 -8.70 -6.86
C GLN A 23 17.85 -9.28 -7.18
N LYS A 24 17.77 -10.58 -7.40
CA LYS A 24 16.49 -11.26 -7.64
C LYS A 24 15.58 -11.17 -6.42
N LYS A 25 16.12 -11.36 -5.22
CA LYS A 25 15.34 -11.25 -3.98
C LYS A 25 14.79 -9.85 -3.80
N VAL A 26 15.61 -8.82 -4.03
CA VAL A 26 15.18 -7.42 -3.93
C VAL A 26 14.06 -7.14 -4.92
N GLN A 27 14.21 -7.60 -6.15
CA GLN A 27 13.20 -7.42 -7.18
C GLN A 27 11.87 -8.07 -6.80
N LEU A 28 11.92 -9.31 -6.29
CA LEU A 28 10.72 -10.00 -5.84
C LEU A 28 10.05 -9.29 -4.67
N ARG A 29 10.85 -8.83 -3.69
CA ARG A 29 10.31 -8.09 -2.55
C ARG A 29 9.66 -6.77 -2.99
N ASN A 30 10.25 -6.08 -3.96
CA ASN A 30 9.66 -4.86 -4.48
C ASN A 30 8.32 -5.13 -5.16
N GLN A 31 8.22 -6.23 -5.93
CA GLN A 31 6.97 -6.61 -6.57
C GLN A 31 5.90 -6.97 -5.54
N GLU A 32 6.26 -7.72 -4.50
CA GLU A 32 5.36 -8.05 -3.40
C GLU A 32 4.86 -6.79 -2.69
N PHE A 33 5.77 -5.85 -2.43
CA PHE A 33 5.42 -4.59 -1.77
C PHE A 33 4.44 -3.78 -2.61
N ILE A 34 4.67 -3.69 -3.93
CA ILE A 34 3.76 -2.98 -4.84
C ILE A 34 2.37 -3.63 -4.82
N GLN A 35 2.32 -4.97 -4.83
CA GLN A 35 1.04 -5.68 -4.77
C GLN A 35 0.32 -5.45 -3.45
N LEU A 36 1.03 -5.48 -2.33
CA LEU A 36 0.45 -5.21 -1.02
C LEU A 36 -0.09 -3.80 -0.93
N ARG A 37 0.67 -2.83 -1.42
CA ARG A 37 0.25 -1.43 -1.42
C ARG A 37 -0.99 -1.23 -2.28
N SER A 38 -1.02 -1.82 -3.46
CA SER A 38 -2.17 -1.76 -4.35
C SER A 38 -3.41 -2.38 -3.72
N GLY A 39 -3.26 -3.53 -3.07
CA GLY A 39 -4.34 -4.19 -2.35
C GLY A 39 -4.87 -3.34 -1.19
N ALA A 40 -3.96 -2.74 -0.42
CA ALA A 40 -4.32 -1.86 0.69
C ALA A 40 -5.07 -0.64 0.19
N ASN A 41 -4.60 -0.03 -0.90
CA ASN A 41 -5.28 1.13 -1.49
C ASN A 41 -6.68 0.79 -1.96
N ARG A 42 -6.87 -0.36 -2.60
CA ARG A 42 -8.20 -0.80 -3.04
C ARG A 42 -9.13 -1.03 -1.85
N ALA A 43 -8.62 -1.67 -0.79
CA ALA A 43 -9.39 -1.89 0.41
C ALA A 43 -9.80 -0.58 1.07
N LEU A 44 -8.89 0.39 1.12
CA LEU A 44 -9.15 1.71 1.67
C LEU A 44 -10.22 2.45 0.85
N GLN A 45 -10.10 2.42 -0.48
CA GLN A 45 -11.10 3.07 -1.34
C GLN A 45 -12.49 2.45 -1.16
N ALA A 46 -12.58 1.13 -1.07
CA ALA A 46 -13.85 0.45 -0.81
C ALA A 46 -14.43 0.84 0.55
N ALA A 47 -13.57 0.94 1.57
CA ALA A 47 -13.98 1.33 2.92
C ALA A 47 -14.48 2.78 2.96
N ILE A 48 -13.79 3.68 2.26
CA ILE A 48 -14.21 5.08 2.15
C ILE A 48 -15.58 5.16 1.45
N GLN A 49 -15.76 4.42 0.37
CA GLN A 49 -17.02 4.41 -0.35
C GLN A 49 -18.18 3.94 0.54
N LYS A 50 -17.94 2.91 1.33
CA LYS A 50 -18.93 2.41 2.27
C LYS A 50 -19.27 3.45 3.33
N ALA A 51 -18.26 4.09 3.91
CA ALA A 51 -18.44 5.15 4.91
C ALA A 51 -19.23 6.32 4.32
N LEU A 52 -18.89 6.73 3.10
CA LEU A 52 -19.60 7.82 2.40
C LEU A 52 -21.08 7.46 2.18
N THR A 53 -21.36 6.23 1.77
CA THR A 53 -22.74 5.79 1.59
C THR A 53 -23.53 5.88 2.89
N GLN A 54 -22.94 5.48 4.01
CA GLN A 54 -23.58 5.56 5.32
C GLN A 54 -23.83 7.01 5.75
N ILE A 55 -22.86 7.88 5.53
CA ILE A 55 -22.94 9.29 5.91
C ILE A 55 -23.97 10.02 5.06
N THR A 56 -23.98 9.78 3.75
CA THR A 56 -24.93 10.44 2.84
C THR A 56 -26.37 10.10 3.22
N LYS A 57 -26.62 8.86 3.63
CA LYS A 57 -27.94 8.45 4.10
C LYS A 57 -28.30 9.13 5.42
N ARG A 58 -27.36 9.18 6.37
CA ARG A 58 -27.60 9.75 7.70
C ARG A 58 -27.86 11.25 7.67
N HIS A 59 -27.10 11.97 6.85
CA HIS A 59 -27.16 13.43 6.80
C HIS A 59 -27.94 13.97 5.60
N SER A 60 -28.54 13.09 4.80
CA SER A 60 -29.31 13.47 3.60
C SER A 60 -28.52 14.29 2.60
N TYR A 61 -27.24 13.98 2.45
CA TYR A 61 -26.41 14.61 1.42
C TYR A 61 -26.77 14.04 0.06
N ASN A 62 -26.84 14.91 -0.94
CA ASN A 62 -27.12 14.52 -2.32
C ASN A 62 -25.87 14.30 -3.15
N LEU A 63 -24.78 14.93 -2.74
CA LEU A 63 -23.53 14.90 -3.51
C LEU A 63 -22.35 15.10 -2.56
N VAL A 64 -21.31 14.28 -2.72
CA VAL A 64 -20.06 14.44 -2.00
C VAL A 64 -18.95 14.49 -3.03
N LEU A 65 -18.16 15.56 -2.97
CA LEU A 65 -17.06 15.79 -3.90
C LEU A 65 -15.73 15.70 -3.17
N ARG A 66 -14.74 15.16 -3.85
CA ARG A 66 -13.36 15.23 -3.37
C ARG A 66 -12.86 16.66 -3.54
N TYR A 67 -12.29 17.20 -2.47
CA TYR A 67 -11.72 18.54 -2.54
C TYR A 67 -10.50 18.54 -3.48
N SER A 68 -10.53 19.46 -4.44
CA SER A 68 -9.41 19.71 -5.36
C SER A 68 -9.29 21.22 -5.52
N PRO A 69 -8.15 21.83 -5.13
CA PRO A 69 -7.99 23.28 -5.27
C PRO A 69 -8.11 23.77 -6.71
N GLN A 70 -7.83 22.90 -7.71
CA GLN A 70 -7.98 23.28 -9.10
C GLN A 70 -9.43 23.33 -9.55
N ALA A 71 -10.31 22.52 -8.97
CA ALA A 71 -11.72 22.45 -9.35
C ALA A 71 -12.61 23.26 -8.44
N ILE A 72 -12.25 23.36 -7.15
CA ILE A 72 -13.04 24.07 -6.15
C ILE A 72 -12.22 25.24 -5.65
N LEU A 73 -12.51 26.43 -6.16
CA LEU A 73 -11.72 27.62 -5.89
C LEU A 73 -12.00 28.21 -4.51
N VAL A 74 -13.24 28.12 -4.07
CA VAL A 74 -13.66 28.65 -2.77
C VAL A 74 -14.64 27.66 -2.15
N ARG A 75 -14.45 27.38 -0.87
CA ARG A 75 -15.42 26.61 -0.09
C ARG A 75 -15.46 27.11 1.35
N PRO A 76 -16.65 27.21 1.94
CA PRO A 76 -16.75 27.48 3.38
C PRO A 76 -16.35 26.23 4.16
N ASP A 77 -15.78 26.44 5.35
CA ASP A 77 -15.32 25.32 6.20
C ASP A 77 -16.46 24.38 6.62
N TYR A 78 -17.68 24.88 6.76
CA TYR A 78 -18.80 24.04 7.17
C TYR A 78 -19.20 23.00 6.11
N LEU A 79 -18.73 23.14 4.88
CA LEU A 79 -18.96 22.12 3.82
C LEU A 79 -17.99 20.95 3.93
N ASP A 80 -16.92 21.09 4.72
CA ASP A 80 -15.91 20.03 4.86
C ASP A 80 -16.43 18.97 5.83
N ILE A 81 -16.67 17.78 5.32
CA ILE A 81 -17.15 16.63 6.11
C ILE A 81 -16.05 15.60 6.36
N SER A 82 -14.79 15.99 6.16
CA SER A 82 -13.67 15.05 6.29
C SER A 82 -13.62 14.37 7.67
N ASP A 83 -13.86 15.12 8.74
CA ASP A 83 -13.85 14.58 10.10
C ASP A 83 -14.98 13.57 10.33
N ILE A 84 -16.15 13.86 9.78
CA ILE A 84 -17.32 12.97 9.88
C ILE A 84 -17.02 11.65 9.13
N VAL A 85 -16.43 11.76 7.95
CA VAL A 85 -16.05 10.58 7.14
C VAL A 85 -15.00 9.76 7.89
N LEU A 86 -13.98 10.43 8.43
CA LEU A 86 -12.91 9.75 9.16
C LEU A 86 -13.46 9.03 10.40
N GLU A 87 -14.35 9.67 11.15
CA GLU A 87 -14.98 9.06 12.32
C GLU A 87 -15.76 7.81 11.92
N GLN A 88 -16.55 7.88 10.84
CA GLN A 88 -17.31 6.74 10.38
C GLN A 88 -16.40 5.62 9.89
N LEU A 89 -15.32 5.97 9.18
CA LEU A 89 -14.33 5.01 8.72
C LEU A 89 -13.68 4.28 9.90
N ASN A 90 -13.32 5.03 10.95
CA ASN A 90 -12.72 4.45 12.14
C ASN A 90 -13.68 3.53 12.91
N LYS A 91 -14.97 3.81 12.87
CA LYS A 91 -15.98 2.91 13.43
C LYS A 91 -16.11 1.63 12.63
N ASN A 92 -16.03 1.73 11.31
CA ASN A 92 -16.19 0.58 10.43
C ASN A 92 -14.94 -0.31 10.41
N ILE A 93 -13.76 0.28 10.52
CA ILE A 93 -12.50 -0.45 10.43
C ILE A 93 -11.63 -0.12 11.64
N LYS A 94 -11.45 -1.09 12.52
CA LYS A 94 -10.56 -0.95 13.67
C LYS A 94 -9.10 -1.17 13.32
N LYS A 95 -8.86 -2.07 12.35
CA LYS A 95 -7.51 -2.44 11.95
C LYS A 95 -7.54 -3.07 10.57
N TYR A 96 -6.64 -2.62 9.70
CA TYR A 96 -6.43 -3.27 8.41
C TYR A 96 -5.44 -4.42 8.59
N GLN A 97 -5.87 -5.60 8.16
CA GLN A 97 -4.97 -6.76 8.16
C GLN A 97 -4.29 -6.85 6.81
N ILE A 98 -2.97 -6.80 6.84
CA ILE A 98 -2.17 -6.92 5.63
C ILE A 98 -2.20 -8.39 5.21
N PRO A 99 -2.66 -8.71 3.98
CA PRO A 99 -2.62 -10.09 3.51
C PRO A 99 -1.19 -10.60 3.49
N SER A 100 -1.00 -11.87 3.86
CA SER A 100 0.31 -12.47 3.78
C SER A 100 0.76 -12.50 2.33
N ALA A 101 1.84 -11.80 2.02
CA ALA A 101 2.38 -11.75 0.66
C ALA A 101 3.20 -12.99 0.32
N ALA A 102 3.71 -13.67 1.36
CA ALA A 102 4.48 -14.88 1.11
C ALA A 102 3.51 -16.01 0.80
N PRO A 103 3.60 -16.65 -0.38
CA PRO A 103 2.94 -17.93 -0.50
C PRO A 103 3.48 -18.78 0.62
N LYS A 104 2.62 -19.22 1.50
CA LYS A 104 3.02 -20.23 2.45
C LYS A 104 3.52 -21.39 1.61
N THR A 105 4.82 -21.48 1.45
CA THR A 105 5.38 -22.67 0.89
C THR A 105 4.92 -23.79 1.80
N GLY A 106 3.91 -24.44 1.38
CA GLY A 106 3.41 -25.58 2.08
C GLY A 106 4.53 -26.57 2.17
N LYS A 107 5.03 -26.79 3.30
CA LYS A 107 5.95 -27.71 3.66
C LYS A 107 6.72 -28.02 3.77
#